data_5c5655802974629a4c510dbb7d4f8ae5
#
_entry.id   5c5655802974629a4c510dbb7d4f8ae5
#
_cell.length_a   1.000
_cell.length_b   1.000
_cell.length_c   1.000
_cell.angle_alpha   90.00
_cell.angle_beta   90.00
_cell.angle_gamma   90.00
#
_symmetry.space_group_name_H-M   'P 1'
#
loop_
_entity.id
_entity.type
_entity.pdbx_description
1 polymer ?
#
loop_
_entity_poly.entity_id
_entity_poly.type
_entity_poly.pdbx_seq_one_letter_code
_entity_poly.pdbx_strand_id
1 'polypeptide(L)'
;MNCTQRVLSHVRDRANSPAVCTLKDGCTSFSDIGTLSAGAQSLASAEGLKAGDTVLVLSPPDPLLYATILGFLGRGIVVLFVEPWLPVGDIEHVLQRVQPKAFVGSRLAQLWAARIAAARRIPRWIHIGALRRHTGRSDFDCVDLDPSSPATITFSSGTTGAPKGIVRSHSCMSAVHDGLTDPDRFGHFEEPALCVFQNMALLHLGTGRGSLVVPKSWSPRVLKHLSQQAAALKTASLATGPAFLMHLLRFTDVHGGFSDLKAIMIGGAQTDCWTLEHGFTRWPEARWTHVYGGSEVEPVACVDAREAVAKRRGRDRFQALFVGAPVPMVDARPEPDGLRVSGANVAKQLDAPEGEAQLDEAEKHWHNMGDRILADEEGWWYAGRVAQPEDEFHLEQRIYSCLGTSACFVSRVSSGRLMLFGDDVSRRVADADCFSSLFPEIEGLEDVSIVRDRRHRARIDRKRTLAKSRVQRT
;
A
#
# COMPACT_ATOMS: atom_id res chain seq x y z
N MET A 1 -9.64 21.39 10.38
CA MET A 1 -8.21 21.00 10.32
C MET A 1 -7.91 20.33 8.98
N ASN A 2 -6.91 20.79 8.24
CA ASN A 2 -6.51 20.23 6.95
C ASN A 2 -5.28 19.32 7.10
N CYS A 3 -5.32 18.07 6.60
CA CYS A 3 -4.23 17.11 6.75
C CYS A 3 -2.91 17.55 6.09
N THR A 4 -2.96 18.47 5.12
CA THR A 4 -1.76 18.99 4.45
C THR A 4 -1.10 20.15 5.19
N GLN A 5 -1.73 20.68 6.24
CA GLN A 5 -1.17 21.79 7.04
C GLN A 5 0.21 21.46 7.63
N ARG A 6 0.48 20.19 7.90
CA ARG A 6 1.78 19.71 8.40
C ARG A 6 2.94 19.99 7.43
N VAL A 7 2.66 20.06 6.13
CA VAL A 7 3.68 20.29 5.10
C VAL A 7 4.09 21.76 5.02
N LEU A 8 3.22 22.70 5.44
CA LEU A 8 3.47 24.14 5.30
C LEU A 8 4.72 24.64 6.03
N SER A 9 4.95 24.16 7.26
CA SER A 9 6.18 24.53 8.01
C SER A 9 7.42 24.01 7.30
N HIS A 10 7.38 22.77 6.82
CA HIS A 10 8.52 22.11 6.17
C HIS A 10 8.89 22.74 4.83
N VAL A 11 7.93 23.29 4.09
CA VAL A 11 8.19 24.06 2.86
C VAL A 11 9.10 25.25 3.14
N ARG A 12 8.99 25.87 4.32
CA ARG A 12 9.82 27.02 4.74
C ARG A 12 11.08 26.57 5.47
N ASP A 13 10.91 25.74 6.51
CA ASP A 13 11.97 25.40 7.46
C ASP A 13 13.01 24.43 6.86
N ARG A 14 12.59 23.65 5.86
CA ARG A 14 13.42 22.67 5.14
C ARG A 14 13.48 22.96 3.63
N ALA A 15 13.39 24.22 3.24
CA ALA A 15 13.23 24.68 1.85
C ALA A 15 14.16 23.97 0.86
N ASN A 16 15.44 23.83 1.19
CA ASN A 16 16.47 23.24 0.31
C ASN A 16 16.64 21.71 0.49
N SER A 17 15.95 21.10 1.46
CA SER A 17 16.05 19.66 1.68
C SER A 17 15.33 18.87 0.58
N PRO A 18 15.82 17.69 0.20
CA PRO A 18 15.12 16.81 -0.74
C PRO A 18 13.74 16.43 -0.20
N ALA A 19 12.70 16.61 -1.02
CA ALA A 19 11.32 16.25 -0.69
C ALA A 19 10.86 15.01 -1.47
N VAL A 20 10.92 15.07 -2.80
CA VAL A 20 10.56 13.94 -3.68
C VAL A 20 11.71 13.70 -4.66
N CYS A 21 12.30 12.52 -4.59
CA CYS A 21 13.37 12.07 -5.47
C CYS A 21 12.90 10.91 -6.33
N THR A 22 13.24 10.93 -7.61
CA THR A 22 12.99 9.83 -8.57
C THR A 22 14.24 9.54 -9.39
N LEU A 23 14.36 8.35 -9.93
CA LEU A 23 15.50 8.04 -10.84
C LEU A 23 15.48 8.84 -12.12
N LYS A 24 14.30 9.33 -12.52
CA LYS A 24 14.11 10.04 -13.79
C LYS A 24 14.33 11.55 -13.64
N ASP A 25 13.75 12.15 -12.59
CA ASP A 25 13.66 13.61 -12.48
C ASP A 25 14.66 14.17 -11.46
N GLY A 26 15.44 13.30 -10.80
CA GLY A 26 16.31 13.71 -9.69
C GLY A 26 15.52 14.05 -8.42
N CYS A 27 16.05 14.96 -7.61
CA CYS A 27 15.41 15.41 -6.38
C CYS A 27 14.78 16.80 -6.55
N THR A 28 13.54 16.91 -6.08
CA THR A 28 12.81 18.17 -5.95
C THR A 28 12.80 18.56 -4.47
N SER A 29 13.10 19.82 -4.16
CA SER A 29 13.18 20.32 -2.79
C SER A 29 11.78 20.56 -2.18
N PHE A 30 11.72 20.80 -0.85
CA PHE A 30 10.47 21.20 -0.18
C PHE A 30 9.95 22.53 -0.71
N SER A 31 10.83 23.50 -0.96
CA SER A 31 10.45 24.79 -1.55
C SER A 31 9.83 24.60 -2.94
N ASP A 32 10.41 23.75 -3.79
CA ASP A 32 9.86 23.47 -5.11
C ASP A 32 8.51 22.76 -5.03
N ILE A 33 8.35 21.79 -4.10
CA ILE A 33 7.06 21.15 -3.84
C ILE A 33 6.02 22.16 -3.40
N GLY A 34 6.37 23.07 -2.52
CA GLY A 34 5.49 24.18 -2.09
C GLY A 34 5.05 25.05 -3.28
N THR A 35 6.03 25.48 -4.11
CA THR A 35 5.76 26.27 -5.32
C THR A 35 4.86 25.55 -6.32
N LEU A 36 5.10 24.27 -6.55
CA LEU A 36 4.28 23.43 -7.42
C LEU A 36 2.87 23.22 -6.83
N SER A 37 2.76 23.05 -5.50
CA SER A 37 1.46 22.90 -4.81
C SER A 37 0.63 24.18 -4.89
N ALA A 38 1.24 25.37 -4.71
CA ALA A 38 0.61 26.65 -4.95
C ALA A 38 0.14 26.78 -6.42
N GLY A 39 0.95 26.32 -7.37
CA GLY A 39 0.57 26.24 -8.77
C GLY A 39 -0.65 25.35 -9.02
N ALA A 40 -0.77 24.23 -8.32
CA ALA A 40 -1.95 23.36 -8.38
C ALA A 40 -3.20 24.04 -7.79
N GLN A 41 -3.06 24.81 -6.71
CA GLN A 41 -4.14 25.60 -6.12
C GLN A 41 -4.63 26.70 -7.07
N SER A 42 -3.69 27.43 -7.66
CA SER A 42 -4.00 28.48 -8.67
C SER A 42 -4.67 27.89 -9.90
N LEU A 43 -4.22 26.73 -10.37
CA LEU A 43 -4.84 25.98 -11.46
C LEU A 43 -6.27 25.56 -11.10
N ALA A 44 -6.49 24.99 -9.91
CA ALA A 44 -7.82 24.61 -9.45
C ALA A 44 -8.80 25.78 -9.45
N SER A 45 -8.35 26.95 -8.96
CA SER A 45 -9.14 28.19 -8.95
C SER A 45 -9.46 28.67 -10.38
N ALA A 46 -8.48 28.63 -11.30
CA ALA A 46 -8.67 29.00 -12.70
C ALA A 46 -9.67 28.09 -13.44
N GLU A 47 -9.70 26.82 -13.06
CA GLU A 47 -10.65 25.82 -13.59
C GLU A 47 -12.00 25.84 -12.85
N GLY A 48 -12.20 26.72 -11.88
CA GLY A 48 -13.46 26.87 -11.12
C GLY A 48 -13.75 25.69 -10.20
N LEU A 49 -12.72 24.96 -9.76
CA LEU A 49 -12.85 23.86 -8.77
C LEU A 49 -12.95 24.45 -7.36
N LYS A 50 -13.82 23.86 -6.55
CA LYS A 50 -14.14 24.33 -5.19
C LYS A 50 -13.91 23.21 -4.16
N ALA A 51 -13.85 23.58 -2.89
CA ALA A 51 -13.86 22.63 -1.78
C ALA A 51 -15.07 21.69 -1.90
N GLY A 52 -14.83 20.38 -1.67
CA GLY A 52 -15.83 19.31 -1.84
C GLY A 52 -15.94 18.77 -3.27
N ASP A 53 -15.42 19.46 -4.30
CA ASP A 53 -15.36 18.88 -5.65
C ASP A 53 -14.39 17.70 -5.69
N THR A 54 -14.79 16.63 -6.37
CA THR A 54 -13.92 15.47 -6.57
C THR A 54 -13.19 15.55 -7.90
N VAL A 55 -11.88 15.29 -7.89
CA VAL A 55 -11.00 15.32 -9.05
C VAL A 55 -10.29 13.97 -9.21
N LEU A 56 -10.46 13.34 -10.38
CA LEU A 56 -9.66 12.17 -10.75
C LEU A 56 -8.22 12.60 -10.99
N VAL A 57 -7.26 11.99 -10.27
CA VAL A 57 -5.82 12.24 -10.48
C VAL A 57 -5.14 10.95 -10.91
N LEU A 58 -4.48 10.98 -12.08
CA LEU A 58 -3.75 9.82 -12.61
C LEU A 58 -2.45 10.26 -13.29
N SER A 59 -1.35 10.07 -12.59
CA SER A 59 0.01 10.36 -13.04
C SER A 59 1.00 9.36 -12.41
N PRO A 60 2.19 9.16 -13.02
CA PRO A 60 3.28 8.49 -12.32
C PRO A 60 3.60 9.15 -10.98
N PRO A 61 4.19 8.42 -10.01
CA PRO A 61 4.60 8.98 -8.72
C PRO A 61 5.87 9.84 -8.91
N ASP A 62 5.65 11.09 -9.25
CA ASP A 62 6.65 12.12 -9.50
C ASP A 62 6.32 13.40 -8.69
N PRO A 63 7.20 14.41 -8.64
CA PRO A 63 6.94 15.65 -7.91
C PRO A 63 5.63 16.34 -8.28
N LEU A 64 5.20 16.26 -9.56
CA LEU A 64 3.95 16.89 -10.02
C LEU A 64 2.72 16.19 -9.39
N LEU A 65 2.75 14.87 -9.26
CA LEU A 65 1.67 14.13 -8.62
C LEU A 65 1.51 14.56 -7.16
N TYR A 66 2.61 14.56 -6.39
CA TYR A 66 2.54 14.92 -4.96
C TYR A 66 2.14 16.37 -4.74
N ALA A 67 2.68 17.28 -5.54
CA ALA A 67 2.29 18.70 -5.51
C ALA A 67 0.81 18.91 -5.86
N THR A 68 0.29 18.17 -6.85
CA THR A 68 -1.15 18.21 -7.21
C THR A 68 -2.00 17.73 -6.04
N ILE A 69 -1.63 16.60 -5.42
CA ILE A 69 -2.35 16.07 -4.25
C ILE A 69 -2.36 17.09 -3.12
N LEU A 70 -1.19 17.62 -2.73
CA LEU A 70 -1.05 18.59 -1.66
C LEU A 70 -1.85 19.88 -1.94
N GLY A 71 -1.73 20.42 -3.16
CA GLY A 71 -2.43 21.63 -3.55
C GLY A 71 -3.95 21.47 -3.53
N PHE A 72 -4.47 20.35 -4.02
CA PHE A 72 -5.91 20.07 -4.03
C PHE A 72 -6.45 19.82 -2.63
N LEU A 73 -5.80 18.96 -1.86
CA LEU A 73 -6.19 18.73 -0.46
C LEU A 73 -6.09 20.01 0.38
N GLY A 74 -5.07 20.84 0.12
CA GLY A 74 -4.94 22.17 0.76
C GLY A 74 -6.16 23.07 0.54
N ARG A 75 -6.83 22.94 -0.62
CA ARG A 75 -8.06 23.70 -0.97
C ARG A 75 -9.37 22.94 -0.63
N GLY A 76 -9.27 21.78 0.01
CA GLY A 76 -10.43 20.94 0.34
C GLY A 76 -11.04 20.23 -0.87
N ILE A 77 -10.29 20.11 -1.97
CA ILE A 77 -10.70 19.34 -3.15
C ILE A 77 -10.40 17.86 -2.89
N VAL A 78 -11.37 17.00 -3.15
CA VAL A 78 -11.27 15.56 -2.92
C VAL A 78 -10.50 14.90 -4.06
N VAL A 79 -9.45 14.15 -3.73
CA VAL A 79 -8.63 13.45 -4.74
C VAL A 79 -9.13 12.03 -4.92
N LEU A 80 -9.63 11.70 -6.11
CA LEU A 80 -10.01 10.36 -6.52
C LEU A 80 -8.82 9.65 -7.18
N PHE A 81 -8.46 8.49 -6.66
CA PHE A 81 -7.50 7.57 -7.27
C PHE A 81 -8.21 6.37 -7.86
N VAL A 82 -7.94 6.10 -9.13
CA VAL A 82 -8.42 4.91 -9.84
C VAL A 82 -7.21 4.14 -10.35
N GLU A 83 -7.22 2.85 -10.06
CA GLU A 83 -6.15 1.96 -10.49
C GLU A 83 -6.30 1.63 -11.99
N PRO A 84 -5.36 2.01 -12.87
CA PRO A 84 -5.53 1.88 -14.32
C PRO A 84 -5.54 0.44 -14.83
N TRP A 85 -5.24 -0.53 -13.97
CA TRP A 85 -5.28 -1.96 -14.28
C TRP A 85 -6.57 -2.66 -13.84
N LEU A 86 -7.51 -1.95 -13.24
CA LEU A 86 -8.85 -2.49 -13.00
C LEU A 86 -9.53 -2.80 -14.33
N PRO A 87 -10.45 -3.76 -14.36
CA PRO A 87 -11.32 -3.97 -15.51
C PRO A 87 -12.03 -2.66 -15.91
N VAL A 88 -12.18 -2.43 -17.20
CA VAL A 88 -12.79 -1.19 -17.71
C VAL A 88 -14.19 -0.97 -17.13
N GLY A 89 -14.99 -2.04 -17.00
CA GLY A 89 -16.32 -1.96 -16.38
C GLY A 89 -16.30 -1.49 -14.93
N ASP A 90 -15.29 -1.92 -14.16
CA ASP A 90 -15.10 -1.47 -12.76
C ASP A 90 -14.75 0.02 -12.71
N ILE A 91 -13.89 0.48 -13.63
CA ILE A 91 -13.53 1.91 -13.73
C ILE A 91 -14.74 2.74 -14.14
N GLU A 92 -15.53 2.27 -15.11
CA GLU A 92 -16.76 2.94 -15.51
C GLU A 92 -17.76 3.05 -14.37
N HIS A 93 -17.95 1.97 -13.60
CA HIS A 93 -18.79 1.97 -12.40
C HIS A 93 -18.32 3.01 -11.39
N VAL A 94 -17.02 3.04 -11.08
CA VAL A 94 -16.41 4.03 -10.17
C VAL A 94 -16.68 5.45 -10.64
N LEU A 95 -16.39 5.76 -11.92
CA LEU A 95 -16.51 7.12 -12.47
C LEU A 95 -17.98 7.58 -12.57
N GLN A 96 -18.89 6.69 -12.92
CA GLN A 96 -20.33 6.98 -12.93
C GLN A 96 -20.87 7.29 -11.53
N ARG A 97 -20.35 6.63 -10.52
CA ARG A 97 -20.76 6.77 -9.13
C ARG A 97 -20.22 8.04 -8.50
N VAL A 98 -18.92 8.31 -8.66
CA VAL A 98 -18.23 9.47 -8.05
C VAL A 98 -18.45 10.77 -8.83
N GLN A 99 -18.64 10.70 -10.14
CA GLN A 99 -18.88 11.84 -11.05
C GLN A 99 -17.85 12.99 -10.85
N PRO A 100 -16.53 12.73 -11.02
CA PRO A 100 -15.52 13.74 -10.79
C PRO A 100 -15.70 14.96 -11.69
N LYS A 101 -15.46 16.16 -11.16
CA LYS A 101 -15.59 17.45 -11.87
C LYS A 101 -14.46 17.72 -12.85
N ALA A 102 -13.29 17.11 -12.60
CA ALA A 102 -12.12 17.21 -13.48
C ALA A 102 -11.31 15.92 -13.46
N PHE A 103 -10.53 15.76 -14.52
CA PHE A 103 -9.48 14.76 -14.63
C PHE A 103 -8.14 15.45 -14.81
N VAL A 104 -7.23 15.29 -13.86
CA VAL A 104 -5.84 15.76 -13.92
C VAL A 104 -4.91 14.58 -14.14
N GLY A 105 -4.17 14.59 -15.23
CA GLY A 105 -3.33 13.45 -15.57
C GLY A 105 -2.20 13.73 -16.53
N SER A 106 -1.28 12.75 -16.62
CA SER A 106 -0.25 12.75 -17.67
C SER A 106 -0.88 12.52 -19.05
N ARG A 107 -0.15 12.85 -20.12
CA ARG A 107 -0.61 12.60 -21.50
C ARG A 107 -0.99 11.14 -21.74
N LEU A 108 -0.18 10.21 -21.23
CA LEU A 108 -0.47 8.77 -21.36
C LEU A 108 -1.74 8.38 -20.59
N ALA A 109 -1.96 8.93 -19.39
CA ALA A 109 -3.17 8.71 -18.62
C ALA A 109 -4.41 9.25 -19.36
N GLN A 110 -4.33 10.42 -19.98
CA GLN A 110 -5.42 10.98 -20.75
C GLN A 110 -5.73 10.16 -22.01
N LEU A 111 -4.70 9.73 -22.77
CA LEU A 111 -4.89 8.84 -23.92
C LEU A 111 -5.51 7.49 -23.54
N TRP A 112 -5.14 6.95 -22.39
CA TRP A 112 -5.75 5.73 -21.86
C TRP A 112 -7.22 5.97 -21.46
N ALA A 113 -7.50 7.02 -20.69
CA ALA A 113 -8.84 7.35 -20.22
C ALA A 113 -9.82 7.71 -21.35
N ALA A 114 -9.30 8.24 -22.47
CA ALA A 114 -10.12 8.55 -23.65
C ALA A 114 -10.81 7.30 -24.26
N ARG A 115 -10.35 6.09 -23.92
CA ARG A 115 -10.98 4.83 -24.34
C ARG A 115 -12.13 4.39 -23.42
N ILE A 116 -12.34 5.08 -22.29
CA ILE A 116 -13.32 4.74 -21.26
C ILE A 116 -14.52 5.71 -21.40
N ALA A 117 -15.72 5.17 -21.64
CA ALA A 117 -16.88 6.00 -21.91
C ALA A 117 -17.25 6.92 -20.73
N ALA A 118 -17.19 6.42 -19.51
CA ALA A 118 -17.45 7.22 -18.32
C ALA A 118 -16.40 8.34 -18.11
N ALA A 119 -15.12 8.09 -18.44
CA ALA A 119 -14.09 9.11 -18.32
C ALA A 119 -14.30 10.27 -19.30
N ARG A 120 -14.76 9.99 -20.54
CA ARG A 120 -15.07 11.04 -21.53
C ARG A 120 -16.19 12.00 -21.09
N ARG A 121 -17.01 11.62 -20.11
CA ARG A 121 -18.05 12.47 -19.54
C ARG A 121 -17.56 13.44 -18.49
N ILE A 122 -16.30 13.30 -18.04
CA ILE A 122 -15.67 14.24 -17.09
C ILE A 122 -15.55 15.60 -17.76
N PRO A 123 -16.11 16.68 -17.19
CA PRO A 123 -16.25 17.96 -17.90
C PRO A 123 -14.91 18.62 -18.25
N ARG A 124 -13.88 18.44 -17.42
CA ARG A 124 -12.58 19.10 -17.56
C ARG A 124 -11.46 18.09 -17.61
N TRP A 125 -10.58 18.22 -18.63
CA TRP A 125 -9.41 17.39 -18.79
C TRP A 125 -8.16 18.28 -18.74
N ILE A 126 -7.36 18.12 -17.70
CA ILE A 126 -6.24 18.99 -17.39
C ILE A 126 -4.95 18.19 -17.45
N HIS A 127 -3.98 18.63 -18.24
CA HIS A 127 -2.65 18.02 -18.21
C HIS A 127 -1.94 18.42 -16.92
N ILE A 128 -1.41 17.44 -16.16
CA ILE A 128 -0.80 17.67 -14.84
C ILE A 128 0.35 18.71 -14.90
N GLY A 129 1.10 18.77 -15.98
CA GLY A 129 2.15 19.78 -16.16
C GLY A 129 1.64 21.23 -16.29
N ALA A 130 0.32 21.44 -16.44
CA ALA A 130 -0.25 22.79 -16.53
C ALA A 130 -0.02 23.58 -15.25
N LEU A 131 0.06 22.91 -14.08
CA LEU A 131 0.33 23.56 -12.80
C LEU A 131 1.61 24.42 -12.81
N ARG A 132 2.63 24.06 -13.61
CA ARG A 132 3.88 24.83 -13.74
C ARG A 132 3.65 26.25 -14.30
N ARG A 133 2.60 26.45 -15.10
CA ARG A 133 2.24 27.77 -15.66
C ARG A 133 1.49 28.66 -14.68
N HIS A 134 1.08 28.09 -13.56
CA HIS A 134 0.34 28.77 -12.50
C HIS A 134 1.19 29.02 -11.26
N THR A 135 2.47 28.62 -11.24
CA THR A 135 3.40 28.92 -10.15
C THR A 135 3.69 30.42 -10.05
N GLY A 136 4.05 30.89 -8.85
CA GLY A 136 4.38 32.30 -8.59
C GLY A 136 3.20 33.26 -8.49
N ARG A 137 1.96 32.75 -8.50
CA ARG A 137 0.74 33.56 -8.34
C ARG A 137 0.29 33.73 -6.88
N SER A 138 0.63 32.77 -6.05
CA SER A 138 0.33 32.74 -4.61
C SER A 138 1.29 31.80 -3.91
N ASP A 139 1.37 31.87 -2.59
CA ASP A 139 2.06 30.88 -1.77
C ASP A 139 1.15 29.66 -1.56
N PHE A 140 1.76 28.51 -1.24
CA PHE A 140 1.03 27.32 -0.83
C PHE A 140 0.40 27.57 0.54
N ASP A 141 -0.92 27.41 0.64
CA ASP A 141 -1.71 27.56 1.84
C ASP A 141 -2.69 26.40 2.06
N CYS A 142 -3.37 26.40 3.19
CA CYS A 142 -4.40 25.41 3.51
C CYS A 142 -5.64 26.11 4.06
N VAL A 143 -6.80 25.82 3.43
CA VAL A 143 -8.07 26.27 3.99
C VAL A 143 -8.42 25.48 5.23
N ASP A 144 -9.07 26.10 6.19
CA ASP A 144 -9.62 25.40 7.34
C ASP A 144 -10.86 24.61 6.92
N LEU A 145 -10.93 23.37 7.38
CA LEU A 145 -11.98 22.41 7.01
C LEU A 145 -12.49 21.68 8.26
N ASP A 146 -13.72 21.23 8.17
CA ASP A 146 -14.20 20.20 9.09
C ASP A 146 -13.29 18.98 8.97
N PRO A 147 -12.75 18.44 10.08
CA PRO A 147 -11.88 17.26 10.08
C PRO A 147 -12.50 16.03 9.42
N SER A 148 -13.83 15.91 9.43
CA SER A 148 -14.58 14.83 8.82
C SER A 148 -14.76 14.98 7.31
N SER A 149 -14.40 16.16 6.73
CA SER A 149 -14.48 16.38 5.29
C SER A 149 -13.67 15.35 4.50
N PRO A 150 -14.21 14.81 3.39
CA PRO A 150 -13.47 13.87 2.54
C PRO A 150 -12.19 14.50 1.99
N ALA A 151 -11.10 13.76 2.04
CA ALA A 151 -9.80 14.13 1.47
C ALA A 151 -9.48 13.26 0.24
N THR A 152 -9.56 11.94 0.39
CA THR A 152 -9.24 11.01 -0.71
C THR A 152 -10.29 9.93 -0.86
N ILE A 153 -10.52 9.52 -2.11
CA ILE A 153 -11.32 8.34 -2.45
C ILE A 153 -10.43 7.37 -3.21
N THR A 154 -10.38 6.13 -2.74
CA THR A 154 -9.67 5.01 -3.39
C THR A 154 -10.63 3.84 -3.56
N PHE A 155 -10.30 2.90 -4.43
CA PHE A 155 -11.11 1.70 -4.62
C PHE A 155 -10.27 0.46 -4.41
N SER A 156 -10.76 -0.48 -3.61
CA SER A 156 -10.16 -1.81 -3.46
C SER A 156 -10.92 -2.81 -4.34
N SER A 157 -10.19 -3.80 -4.87
CA SER A 157 -10.81 -4.94 -5.54
C SER A 157 -11.54 -5.78 -4.47
N GLY A 158 -12.84 -5.57 -4.33
CA GLY A 158 -13.65 -6.34 -3.40
C GLY A 158 -13.57 -7.85 -3.69
N THR A 159 -13.51 -8.67 -2.65
CA THR A 159 -13.60 -10.14 -2.77
C THR A 159 -14.93 -10.62 -3.36
N THR A 160 -15.94 -9.77 -3.36
CA THR A 160 -17.35 -10.06 -3.71
C THR A 160 -17.79 -9.56 -5.10
N GLY A 161 -16.90 -8.96 -5.92
CA GLY A 161 -17.23 -8.56 -7.29
C GLY A 161 -16.95 -7.09 -7.58
N ALA A 162 -17.85 -6.16 -7.26
CA ALA A 162 -17.67 -4.74 -7.57
C ALA A 162 -16.62 -4.07 -6.67
N PRO A 163 -15.85 -3.07 -7.19
CA PRO A 163 -14.90 -2.32 -6.40
C PRO A 163 -15.58 -1.59 -5.24
N LYS A 164 -15.02 -1.73 -4.03
CA LYS A 164 -15.48 -1.00 -2.84
C LYS A 164 -14.79 0.36 -2.77
N GLY A 165 -15.55 1.42 -2.66
CA GLY A 165 -15.03 2.78 -2.46
C GLY A 165 -14.63 3.00 -1.00
N ILE A 166 -13.44 3.54 -0.79
CA ILE A 166 -12.86 3.86 0.52
C ILE A 166 -12.66 5.37 0.57
N VAL A 167 -13.35 6.03 1.48
CA VAL A 167 -13.28 7.48 1.69
C VAL A 167 -12.46 7.75 2.95
N ARG A 168 -11.36 8.47 2.81
CA ARG A 168 -10.58 8.97 3.95
C ARG A 168 -10.84 10.45 4.12
N SER A 169 -11.26 10.84 5.33
CA SER A 169 -11.37 12.24 5.71
C SER A 169 -10.01 12.86 6.00
N HIS A 170 -9.96 14.17 6.18
CA HIS A 170 -8.74 14.86 6.61
C HIS A 170 -8.26 14.38 7.99
N SER A 171 -9.17 14.11 8.93
CA SER A 171 -8.81 13.51 10.24
C SER A 171 -8.27 12.09 10.08
N CYS A 172 -8.90 11.26 9.25
CA CYS A 172 -8.41 9.91 8.98
C CYS A 172 -7.01 9.92 8.36
N MET A 173 -6.75 10.80 7.38
CA MET A 173 -5.42 10.96 6.78
C MET A 173 -4.38 11.42 7.81
N SER A 174 -4.77 12.29 8.75
CA SER A 174 -3.87 12.72 9.84
C SER A 174 -3.57 11.58 10.81
N ALA A 175 -4.57 10.78 11.17
CA ALA A 175 -4.37 9.62 12.05
C ALA A 175 -3.52 8.52 11.39
N VAL A 176 -3.72 8.25 10.09
CA VAL A 176 -2.85 7.34 9.31
C VAL A 176 -1.41 7.86 9.29
N HIS A 177 -1.23 9.18 9.10
CA HIS A 177 0.09 9.80 9.16
C HIS A 177 0.74 9.53 10.52
N ASP A 178 0.06 9.86 11.63
CA ASP A 178 0.60 9.69 12.98
C ASP A 178 0.94 8.21 13.27
N GLY A 179 0.07 7.30 12.84
CA GLY A 179 0.26 5.86 13.03
C GLY A 179 1.43 5.26 12.26
N LEU A 180 1.71 5.75 11.04
CA LEU A 180 2.74 5.20 10.15
C LEU A 180 4.06 5.98 10.16
N THR A 181 4.13 7.10 10.86
CA THR A 181 5.36 7.92 10.99
C THR A 181 5.80 8.09 12.44
N ASP A 182 5.22 7.36 13.38
CA ASP A 182 5.57 7.36 14.79
C ASP A 182 7.07 7.03 14.99
N PRO A 183 7.90 7.98 15.51
CA PRO A 183 9.33 7.79 15.63
C PRO A 183 9.71 6.67 16.63
N ASP A 184 8.88 6.42 17.62
CA ASP A 184 9.13 5.37 18.61
C ASP A 184 9.05 3.97 17.96
N ARG A 185 8.20 3.82 16.95
CA ARG A 185 8.03 2.56 16.20
C ARG A 185 8.95 2.43 15.02
N PHE A 186 9.13 3.52 14.25
CA PHE A 186 9.81 3.46 12.95
C PHE A 186 11.18 4.12 12.95
N GLY A 187 11.58 4.77 14.05
CA GLY A 187 12.81 5.53 14.17
C GLY A 187 12.68 6.94 13.61
N HIS A 188 13.54 7.81 14.09
CA HIS A 188 13.65 9.20 13.61
C HIS A 188 14.80 9.31 12.62
N PHE A 189 14.50 9.76 11.40
CA PHE A 189 15.49 9.94 10.33
C PHE A 189 15.22 11.25 9.60
N GLU A 190 16.27 11.97 9.28
CA GLU A 190 16.18 13.21 8.48
C GLU A 190 16.38 12.94 6.99
N GLU A 191 17.12 11.89 6.65
CA GLU A 191 17.43 11.52 5.28
C GLU A 191 16.20 10.99 4.55
N PRO A 192 16.14 11.14 3.22
CA PRO A 192 15.04 10.60 2.43
C PRO A 192 14.87 9.08 2.63
N ALA A 193 13.63 8.64 2.73
CA ALA A 193 13.30 7.23 2.82
C ALA A 193 13.19 6.59 1.44
N LEU A 194 13.58 5.34 1.31
CA LEU A 194 13.27 4.53 0.12
C LEU A 194 11.82 4.04 0.22
N CYS A 195 10.94 4.47 -0.70
CA CYS A 195 9.51 4.21 -0.65
C CYS A 195 9.03 3.39 -1.82
N VAL A 196 8.57 2.17 -1.55
CA VAL A 196 7.86 1.32 -2.52
C VAL A 196 6.39 1.71 -2.58
N PHE A 197 5.81 2.07 -1.45
CA PHE A 197 4.42 2.51 -1.35
C PHE A 197 4.33 4.02 -1.58
N GLN A 198 3.54 4.43 -2.57
CA GLN A 198 3.41 5.83 -2.98
C GLN A 198 2.79 6.72 -1.88
N ASN A 199 1.88 6.17 -1.07
CA ASN A 199 1.28 6.87 0.06
C ASN A 199 2.32 7.22 1.14
N MET A 200 3.34 6.38 1.37
CA MET A 200 4.40 6.68 2.33
C MET A 200 5.18 7.94 1.96
N ALA A 201 5.42 8.17 0.67
CA ALA A 201 6.07 9.41 0.24
C ALA A 201 5.24 10.66 0.58
N LEU A 202 3.91 10.58 0.47
CA LEU A 202 3.02 11.67 0.89
C LEU A 202 3.07 11.88 2.41
N LEU A 203 3.11 10.80 3.20
CA LEU A 203 3.20 10.88 4.66
C LEU A 203 4.55 11.48 5.10
N HIS A 204 5.65 11.09 4.46
CA HIS A 204 6.98 11.66 4.76
C HIS A 204 7.06 13.17 4.50
N LEU A 205 6.36 13.71 3.51
CA LEU A 205 6.28 15.16 3.32
C LEU A 205 5.70 15.87 4.55
N GLY A 206 4.74 15.22 5.23
CA GLY A 206 4.16 15.72 6.48
C GLY A 206 5.08 15.66 7.70
N THR A 207 6.16 14.88 7.66
CA THR A 207 7.21 14.84 8.70
C THR A 207 8.41 15.74 8.39
N GLY A 208 8.41 16.43 7.25
CA GLY A 208 9.57 17.17 6.75
C GLY A 208 10.66 16.27 6.18
N ARG A 209 10.37 15.02 5.94
CA ARG A 209 11.29 14.02 5.40
C ARG A 209 11.04 13.81 3.93
N GLY A 210 12.10 13.67 3.14
CA GLY A 210 12.00 13.34 1.73
C GLY A 210 11.82 11.84 1.47
N SER A 211 11.52 11.53 0.20
CA SER A 211 11.38 10.15 -0.25
C SER A 211 12.09 9.93 -1.59
N LEU A 212 12.87 8.86 -1.68
CA LEU A 212 13.31 8.29 -2.95
C LEU A 212 12.28 7.24 -3.38
N VAL A 213 11.50 7.58 -4.39
CA VAL A 213 10.38 6.75 -4.87
C VAL A 213 10.92 5.60 -5.72
N VAL A 214 10.61 4.37 -5.32
CA VAL A 214 11.01 3.16 -6.04
C VAL A 214 10.20 3.03 -7.32
N PRO A 215 10.87 2.88 -8.50
CA PRO A 215 10.18 2.72 -9.76
C PRO A 215 9.43 1.38 -9.87
N LYS A 216 8.50 1.28 -10.83
CA LYS A 216 7.73 0.03 -11.04
C LYS A 216 8.57 -1.14 -11.57
N SER A 217 9.67 -0.87 -12.26
CA SER A 217 10.58 -1.91 -12.73
C SER A 217 11.67 -2.17 -11.70
N TRP A 218 11.95 -3.44 -11.41
CA TRP A 218 12.96 -3.89 -10.45
C TRP A 218 14.05 -4.73 -11.12
N SER A 219 14.36 -4.44 -12.38
CA SER A 219 15.48 -5.11 -13.07
C SER A 219 16.81 -4.79 -12.38
N PRO A 220 17.83 -5.66 -12.50
CA PRO A 220 19.15 -5.43 -11.89
C PRO A 220 19.77 -4.08 -12.24
N ARG A 221 19.58 -3.62 -13.50
CA ARG A 221 20.03 -2.29 -13.94
C ARG A 221 19.34 -1.15 -13.17
N VAL A 222 18.03 -1.26 -12.96
CA VAL A 222 17.25 -0.26 -12.21
C VAL A 222 17.64 -0.28 -10.74
N LEU A 223 17.77 -1.46 -10.13
CA LEU A 223 18.19 -1.58 -8.73
C LEU A 223 19.61 -1.07 -8.51
N LYS A 224 20.54 -1.27 -9.46
CA LYS A 224 21.88 -0.69 -9.38
C LYS A 224 21.84 0.85 -9.37
N HIS A 225 21.05 1.46 -10.23
CA HIS A 225 20.89 2.92 -10.26
C HIS A 225 20.20 3.43 -9.00
N LEU A 226 19.17 2.71 -8.51
CA LEU A 226 18.49 3.02 -7.25
C LEU A 226 19.44 2.95 -6.06
N SER A 227 20.33 1.96 -6.00
CA SER A 227 21.35 1.81 -4.95
C SER A 227 22.34 2.99 -4.95
N GLN A 228 22.78 3.44 -6.13
CA GLN A 228 23.66 4.60 -6.25
C GLN A 228 22.98 5.89 -5.76
N GLN A 229 21.73 6.10 -6.13
CA GLN A 229 20.93 7.24 -5.66
C GLN A 229 20.68 7.17 -4.14
N ALA A 230 20.34 5.99 -3.62
CA ALA A 230 20.10 5.78 -2.19
C ALA A 230 21.37 6.10 -1.38
N ALA A 231 22.54 5.66 -1.83
CA ALA A 231 23.83 5.98 -1.21
C ALA A 231 24.13 7.48 -1.26
N ALA A 232 23.92 8.14 -2.40
CA ALA A 232 24.14 9.59 -2.54
C ALA A 232 23.23 10.42 -1.60
N LEU A 233 22.02 9.95 -1.36
CA LEU A 233 21.02 10.56 -0.45
C LEU A 233 21.17 10.08 1.00
N LYS A 234 22.12 9.17 1.29
CA LYS A 234 22.29 8.52 2.61
C LYS A 234 21.00 7.91 3.15
N THR A 235 20.21 7.31 2.25
CA THR A 235 18.91 6.74 2.59
C THR A 235 19.01 5.68 3.68
N ALA A 236 18.46 5.97 4.86
CA ALA A 236 18.63 5.14 6.06
C ALA A 236 17.39 4.27 6.35
N SER A 237 16.29 4.43 5.63
CA SER A 237 15.11 3.61 5.85
C SER A 237 14.39 3.20 4.58
N LEU A 238 13.63 2.10 4.69
CA LEU A 238 12.87 1.49 3.62
C LEU A 238 11.45 1.17 4.10
N ALA A 239 10.43 1.65 3.37
CA ALA A 239 9.04 1.22 3.53
C ALA A 239 8.66 0.33 2.35
N THR A 240 8.34 -0.96 2.60
CA THR A 240 8.23 -1.96 1.55
C THR A 240 7.20 -3.06 1.83
N GLY A 241 6.85 -3.78 0.77
CA GLY A 241 6.18 -5.07 0.84
C GLY A 241 7.13 -6.24 0.57
N PRO A 242 6.71 -7.48 0.88
CA PRO A 242 7.56 -8.67 0.78
C PRO A 242 8.11 -8.91 -0.63
N ALA A 243 7.35 -8.60 -1.67
CA ALA A 243 7.79 -8.83 -3.04
C ALA A 243 9.02 -7.99 -3.43
N PHE A 244 9.03 -6.69 -3.07
CA PHE A 244 10.21 -5.87 -3.34
C PHE A 244 11.36 -6.25 -2.44
N LEU A 245 11.13 -6.56 -1.17
CA LEU A 245 12.18 -7.01 -0.25
C LEU A 245 12.90 -8.24 -0.81
N MET A 246 12.17 -9.25 -1.30
CA MET A 246 12.80 -10.41 -1.95
C MET A 246 13.67 -10.05 -3.15
N HIS A 247 13.20 -9.13 -4.03
CA HIS A 247 14.00 -8.67 -5.16
C HIS A 247 15.26 -7.92 -4.70
N LEU A 248 15.11 -7.11 -3.66
CA LEU A 248 16.21 -6.34 -3.09
C LEU A 248 17.28 -7.26 -2.46
N LEU A 249 16.87 -8.27 -1.69
CA LEU A 249 17.77 -9.26 -1.10
C LEU A 249 18.57 -9.99 -2.18
N ARG A 250 17.90 -10.57 -3.18
CA ARG A 250 18.56 -11.24 -4.32
C ARG A 250 19.53 -10.33 -5.06
N PHE A 251 19.20 -9.06 -5.22
CA PHE A 251 20.08 -8.09 -5.83
C PHE A 251 21.30 -7.82 -4.94
N THR A 252 21.11 -7.62 -3.64
CA THR A 252 22.20 -7.30 -2.70
C THR A 252 23.13 -8.46 -2.45
N ASP A 253 22.66 -9.71 -2.54
CA ASP A 253 23.51 -10.91 -2.46
C ASP A 253 24.55 -10.96 -3.57
N VAL A 254 24.20 -10.49 -4.77
CA VAL A 254 25.09 -10.52 -5.94
C VAL A 254 25.88 -9.23 -6.12
N HIS A 255 25.26 -8.09 -5.84
CA HIS A 255 25.79 -6.78 -6.22
C HIS A 255 26.13 -5.89 -5.02
N GLY A 256 25.76 -6.27 -3.80
CA GLY A 256 25.85 -5.41 -2.63
C GLY A 256 24.91 -4.20 -2.71
N GLY A 257 25.27 -3.14 -2.00
CA GLY A 257 24.52 -1.89 -1.96
C GLY A 257 23.48 -1.82 -0.86
N PHE A 258 22.84 -0.65 -0.70
CA PHE A 258 21.85 -0.37 0.34
C PHE A 258 22.38 -0.64 1.77
N SER A 259 23.68 -0.41 1.99
CA SER A 259 24.37 -0.69 3.28
C SER A 259 23.88 0.20 4.42
N ASP A 260 23.35 1.39 4.09
CA ASP A 260 23.03 2.42 5.07
C ASP A 260 21.62 2.27 5.69
N LEU A 261 20.90 1.21 5.32
CA LEU A 261 19.56 0.95 5.85
C LEU A 261 19.63 0.60 7.35
N LYS A 262 19.02 1.45 8.17
CA LYS A 262 18.92 1.34 9.64
C LYS A 262 17.51 1.05 10.12
N ALA A 263 16.49 1.23 9.26
CA ALA A 263 15.12 0.89 9.57
C ALA A 263 14.39 0.34 8.34
N ILE A 264 13.66 -0.73 8.53
CA ILE A 264 12.87 -1.39 7.49
C ILE A 264 11.46 -1.62 8.01
N MET A 265 10.49 -0.93 7.41
CA MET A 265 9.08 -1.13 7.60
C MET A 265 8.59 -2.10 6.53
N ILE A 266 7.96 -3.20 6.94
CA ILE A 266 7.40 -4.19 6.02
C ILE A 266 5.92 -4.42 6.30
N GLY A 267 5.09 -4.42 5.25
CA GLY A 267 3.65 -4.59 5.36
C GLY A 267 2.96 -4.77 4.02
N GLY A 268 1.65 -4.59 3.98
CA GLY A 268 0.82 -4.67 2.78
C GLY A 268 0.50 -6.09 2.31
N ALA A 269 1.25 -7.10 2.75
CA ALA A 269 0.96 -8.51 2.61
C ALA A 269 1.75 -9.33 3.64
N GLN A 270 1.33 -10.59 3.78
CA GLN A 270 2.04 -11.57 4.58
C GLN A 270 3.49 -11.73 4.11
N THR A 271 4.42 -11.72 5.08
CA THR A 271 5.84 -11.97 4.83
C THR A 271 6.25 -13.28 5.47
N ASP A 272 6.89 -14.14 4.71
CA ASP A 272 7.42 -15.41 5.23
C ASP A 272 8.66 -15.20 6.10
N CYS A 273 8.89 -16.14 7.04
CA CYS A 273 10.00 -16.04 7.98
C CYS A 273 11.35 -16.09 7.28
N TRP A 274 11.47 -16.87 6.20
CA TRP A 274 12.72 -17.00 5.47
C TRP A 274 13.18 -15.65 4.88
N THR A 275 12.26 -14.92 4.25
CA THR A 275 12.54 -13.57 3.72
C THR A 275 12.96 -12.60 4.82
N LEU A 276 12.32 -12.66 5.99
CA LEU A 276 12.68 -11.82 7.13
C LEU A 276 14.06 -12.19 7.70
N GLU A 277 14.34 -13.48 7.92
CA GLU A 277 15.61 -13.98 8.45
C GLU A 277 16.78 -13.66 7.52
N HIS A 278 16.58 -13.80 6.21
CA HIS A 278 17.55 -13.38 5.21
C HIS A 278 17.80 -11.87 5.31
N GLY A 279 16.74 -11.06 5.45
CA GLY A 279 16.86 -9.63 5.68
C GLY A 279 17.61 -9.28 6.97
N PHE A 280 17.35 -9.99 8.06
CA PHE A 280 18.06 -9.80 9.34
C PHE A 280 19.55 -10.09 9.23
N THR A 281 19.93 -11.08 8.42
CA THR A 281 21.34 -11.38 8.15
C THR A 281 21.96 -10.29 7.29
N ARG A 282 21.24 -9.74 6.33
CA ARG A 282 21.75 -8.71 5.41
C ARG A 282 21.87 -7.34 6.10
N TRP A 283 20.94 -6.97 6.99
CA TRP A 283 20.96 -5.74 7.77
C TRP A 283 20.75 -6.05 9.26
N PRO A 284 21.79 -6.57 9.94
CA PRO A 284 21.66 -7.06 11.33
C PRO A 284 21.32 -5.95 12.31
N GLU A 285 21.85 -4.75 12.10
CA GLU A 285 21.65 -3.60 12.99
C GLU A 285 20.38 -2.80 12.67
N ALA A 286 19.67 -3.14 11.58
CA ALA A 286 18.46 -2.42 11.22
C ALA A 286 17.32 -2.76 12.18
N ARG A 287 16.53 -1.73 12.55
CA ARG A 287 15.22 -1.91 13.17
C ARG A 287 14.24 -2.46 12.12
N TRP A 288 13.55 -3.51 12.46
CA TRP A 288 12.57 -4.13 11.58
C TRP A 288 11.18 -4.04 12.19
N THR A 289 10.27 -3.34 11.52
CA THR A 289 8.89 -3.21 11.98
C THR A 289 7.95 -3.87 10.98
N HIS A 290 7.20 -4.86 11.43
CA HIS A 290 6.12 -5.46 10.67
C HIS A 290 4.82 -4.72 10.97
N VAL A 291 4.15 -4.25 9.91
CA VAL A 291 2.90 -3.49 9.97
C VAL A 291 1.76 -4.35 9.45
N TYR A 292 0.77 -4.57 10.30
CA TYR A 292 -0.48 -5.21 9.95
C TYR A 292 -1.58 -4.16 9.76
N GLY A 293 -2.34 -4.29 8.67
CA GLY A 293 -3.44 -3.42 8.32
C GLY A 293 -4.00 -3.71 6.93
N GLY A 294 -4.92 -2.89 6.50
CA GLY A 294 -5.58 -2.96 5.20
C GLY A 294 -5.78 -1.59 4.59
N SER A 295 -6.32 -1.56 3.36
CA SER A 295 -6.62 -0.28 2.70
C SER A 295 -7.64 0.56 3.48
N GLU A 296 -8.47 -0.08 4.27
CA GLU A 296 -9.53 0.53 5.07
C GLU A 296 -9.00 1.09 6.41
N VAL A 297 -7.90 0.52 6.93
CA VAL A 297 -7.27 0.93 8.20
C VAL A 297 -5.79 0.62 8.22
N GLU A 298 -4.96 1.64 8.39
CA GLU A 298 -3.49 1.56 8.44
C GLU A 298 -2.95 2.51 9.53
N PRO A 299 -2.11 2.02 10.47
CA PRO A 299 -1.92 0.61 10.85
C PRO A 299 -3.05 0.10 11.75
N VAL A 300 -3.22 -1.23 11.86
CA VAL A 300 -4.01 -1.88 12.92
C VAL A 300 -3.10 -2.31 14.05
N ALA A 301 -2.00 -2.97 13.72
CA ALA A 301 -0.99 -3.41 14.67
C ALA A 301 0.41 -3.28 14.08
N CYS A 302 1.39 -3.11 14.96
CA CYS A 302 2.80 -3.05 14.62
C CYS A 302 3.60 -3.88 15.62
N VAL A 303 4.59 -4.63 15.13
CA VAL A 303 5.46 -5.46 15.96
C VAL A 303 6.89 -5.42 15.45
N ASP A 304 7.87 -5.61 16.33
CA ASP A 304 9.23 -5.92 15.89
C ASP A 304 9.22 -7.24 15.09
N ALA A 305 9.74 -7.20 13.85
CA ALA A 305 9.66 -8.37 12.99
C ALA A 305 10.55 -9.53 13.49
N ARG A 306 11.62 -9.25 14.25
CA ARG A 306 12.44 -10.29 14.89
C ARG A 306 11.67 -10.99 16.00
N GLU A 307 10.94 -10.22 16.81
CA GLU A 307 10.03 -10.77 17.82
C GLU A 307 8.96 -11.64 17.17
N ALA A 308 8.34 -11.16 16.09
CA ALA A 308 7.31 -11.91 15.36
C ALA A 308 7.84 -13.26 14.84
N VAL A 309 9.05 -13.27 14.31
CA VAL A 309 9.71 -14.52 13.85
C VAL A 309 10.05 -15.43 15.03
N ALA A 310 10.58 -14.87 16.14
CA ALA A 310 10.97 -15.65 17.33
C ALA A 310 9.75 -16.33 17.98
N LYS A 311 8.66 -15.60 18.19
CA LYS A 311 7.41 -16.14 18.74
C LYS A 311 6.81 -17.24 17.88
N ARG A 312 6.89 -17.08 16.55
CA ARG A 312 6.42 -18.09 15.61
C ARG A 312 7.18 -19.41 15.70
N ARG A 313 8.48 -19.40 16.09
CA ARG A 313 9.29 -20.62 16.28
C ARG A 313 8.88 -21.41 17.52
N GLY A 314 8.34 -20.74 18.55
CA GLY A 314 7.95 -21.35 19.83
C GLY A 314 6.58 -22.06 19.84
N ARG A 315 5.77 -21.89 18.78
CA ARG A 315 4.43 -22.51 18.64
C ARG A 315 4.39 -23.43 17.42
N ASP A 316 3.23 -24.02 17.14
CA ASP A 316 2.97 -24.59 15.81
C ASP A 316 2.96 -23.44 14.80
N ARG A 317 4.20 -23.17 14.33
CA ARG A 317 4.59 -22.00 13.55
C ARG A 317 3.86 -21.83 12.22
N PHE A 318 2.94 -22.73 11.91
CA PHE A 318 2.18 -22.73 10.68
C PHE A 318 0.72 -22.30 10.85
N GLN A 319 0.24 -22.23 12.09
CA GLN A 319 -1.17 -21.90 12.36
C GLN A 319 -1.49 -20.43 12.21
N ALA A 320 -0.56 -19.53 12.57
CA ALA A 320 -0.82 -18.10 12.52
C ALA A 320 0.48 -17.27 12.45
N LEU A 321 0.34 -16.00 12.07
CA LEU A 321 1.43 -15.02 12.01
C LEU A 321 1.27 -14.04 13.17
N PHE A 322 2.29 -13.90 14.01
CA PHE A 322 2.26 -12.91 15.07
C PHE A 322 2.28 -11.50 14.48
N VAL A 323 1.28 -10.68 14.81
CA VAL A 323 1.13 -9.30 14.34
C VAL A 323 1.21 -8.27 15.47
N GLY A 324 1.43 -8.74 16.70
CA GLY A 324 1.55 -7.89 17.87
C GLY A 324 0.20 -7.49 18.47
N ALA A 325 0.15 -6.35 19.13
CA ALA A 325 -1.05 -5.77 19.70
C ALA A 325 -1.58 -4.62 18.82
N PRO A 326 -2.88 -4.29 18.91
CA PRO A 326 -3.41 -3.10 18.24
C PRO A 326 -2.66 -1.84 18.64
N VAL A 327 -2.50 -0.93 17.68
CA VAL A 327 -1.96 0.40 18.01
C VAL A 327 -2.97 1.18 18.89
N PRO A 328 -2.51 2.10 19.77
CA PRO A 328 -3.39 2.77 20.74
C PRO A 328 -4.57 3.54 20.15
N MET A 329 -4.49 3.94 18.86
CA MET A 329 -5.55 4.66 18.16
C MET A 329 -6.62 3.76 17.56
N VAL A 330 -6.50 2.42 17.69
CA VAL A 330 -7.42 1.44 17.12
C VAL A 330 -8.06 0.63 18.24
N ASP A 331 -9.37 0.75 18.36
CA ASP A 331 -10.17 -0.24 19.07
C ASP A 331 -10.42 -1.43 18.14
N ALA A 332 -10.26 -2.63 18.66
CA ALA A 332 -10.37 -3.81 17.81
C ALA A 332 -10.92 -5.01 18.58
N ARG A 333 -11.75 -5.81 17.89
CA ARG A 333 -12.44 -6.97 18.44
C ARG A 333 -12.34 -8.13 17.45
N PRO A 334 -11.62 -9.21 17.78
CA PRO A 334 -11.72 -10.47 17.04
C PRO A 334 -13.12 -11.07 17.21
N GLU A 335 -13.82 -11.30 16.10
CA GLU A 335 -15.14 -11.92 16.07
C GLU A 335 -15.13 -13.13 15.10
N PRO A 336 -16.10 -14.07 15.21
CA PRO A 336 -16.13 -15.27 14.36
C PRO A 336 -16.21 -14.96 12.87
N ASP A 337 -16.86 -13.84 12.50
CA ASP A 337 -17.01 -13.37 11.13
C ASP A 337 -15.88 -12.44 10.65
N GLY A 338 -14.87 -12.22 11.51
CA GLY A 338 -13.66 -11.46 11.19
C GLY A 338 -13.33 -10.37 12.21
N LEU A 339 -12.13 -9.83 12.08
CA LEU A 339 -11.64 -8.73 12.91
C LEU A 339 -12.45 -7.47 12.66
N ARG A 340 -13.08 -6.94 13.71
CA ARG A 340 -13.71 -5.61 13.69
C ARG A 340 -12.79 -4.57 14.28
N VAL A 341 -12.69 -3.43 13.60
CA VAL A 341 -11.82 -2.31 13.98
C VAL A 341 -12.59 -1.00 13.97
N SER A 342 -12.26 -0.12 14.90
CA SER A 342 -12.76 1.25 15.00
C SER A 342 -11.62 2.17 15.42
N GLY A 343 -11.60 3.41 14.94
CA GLY A 343 -10.54 4.37 15.28
C GLY A 343 -10.49 5.54 14.32
N ALA A 344 -9.69 6.52 14.67
CA ALA A 344 -9.54 7.74 13.86
C ALA A 344 -8.92 7.48 12.47
N ASN A 345 -8.13 6.40 12.34
CA ASN A 345 -7.48 5.96 11.09
C ASN A 345 -8.33 4.98 10.27
N VAL A 346 -9.57 4.69 10.69
CA VAL A 346 -10.50 3.83 9.95
C VAL A 346 -11.23 4.65 8.91
N ALA A 347 -11.10 4.26 7.64
CA ALA A 347 -11.77 4.90 6.53
C ALA A 347 -13.23 4.49 6.44
N LYS A 348 -14.08 5.39 5.93
CA LYS A 348 -15.49 5.08 5.65
C LYS A 348 -15.67 4.42 4.29
N GLN A 349 -16.67 3.58 4.12
CA GLN A 349 -17.07 3.09 2.81
C GLN A 349 -17.92 4.14 2.09
N LEU A 350 -17.73 4.30 0.78
CA LEU A 350 -18.41 5.31 -0.04
C LEU A 350 -19.94 5.16 -0.03
N ASP A 351 -20.45 3.96 0.14
CA ASP A 351 -21.88 3.65 0.13
C ASP A 351 -22.22 2.53 1.13
N ALA A 352 -21.68 2.61 2.32
CA ALA A 352 -22.30 1.84 3.40
C ALA A 352 -23.75 2.31 3.49
N PRO A 353 -24.75 1.41 3.36
CA PRO A 353 -26.13 1.76 3.63
C PRO A 353 -26.20 2.46 4.98
N GLU A 354 -27.01 3.54 5.07
CA GLU A 354 -27.33 4.14 6.36
C GLU A 354 -27.92 3.02 7.24
N GLY A 355 -27.12 2.50 8.20
CA GLY A 355 -27.48 1.35 9.06
C GLY A 355 -26.52 0.16 8.99
N GLU A 356 -25.67 -0.01 7.95
CA GLU A 356 -24.60 -1.02 7.95
C GLU A 356 -23.31 -0.55 8.66
N ALA A 357 -23.17 0.74 8.97
CA ALA A 357 -22.27 1.17 10.02
C ALA A 357 -22.85 0.63 11.33
N GLN A 358 -22.36 -0.51 11.79
CA GLN A 358 -22.69 -0.97 13.14
C GLN A 358 -22.10 0.05 14.11
N LEU A 359 -22.92 1.06 14.45
CA LEU A 359 -22.67 1.93 15.57
C LEU A 359 -22.94 1.10 16.82
N ASP A 360 -21.98 1.06 17.73
CA ASP A 360 -22.23 0.55 19.08
C ASP A 360 -22.94 1.63 19.91
N GLU A 361 -23.24 1.31 21.17
CA GLU A 361 -23.88 2.23 22.14
C GLU A 361 -23.10 3.56 22.31
N ALA A 362 -21.82 3.60 21.87
CA ALA A 362 -20.95 4.78 21.89
C ALA A 362 -20.88 5.49 20.51
N GLU A 363 -21.76 5.17 19.56
CA GLU A 363 -21.79 5.69 18.18
C GLU A 363 -20.46 5.49 17.39
N LYS A 364 -19.67 4.47 17.75
CA LYS A 364 -18.42 4.15 17.03
C LYS A 364 -18.70 3.42 15.74
N HIS A 365 -18.05 3.87 14.67
CA HIS A 365 -18.05 3.17 13.38
C HIS A 365 -17.11 1.97 13.42
N TRP A 366 -17.64 0.76 13.28
CA TRP A 366 -16.89 -0.49 13.20
C TRP A 366 -16.78 -0.99 11.77
N HIS A 367 -15.55 -1.31 11.36
CA HIS A 367 -15.27 -1.92 10.06
C HIS A 367 -14.84 -3.38 10.24
N ASN A 368 -15.47 -4.32 9.54
CA ASN A 368 -15.05 -5.71 9.51
C ASN A 368 -14.00 -5.91 8.42
N MET A 369 -12.78 -6.26 8.83
CA MET A 369 -11.66 -6.52 7.93
C MET A 369 -11.76 -7.86 7.21
N GLY A 370 -12.60 -8.79 7.69
CA GLY A 370 -12.71 -10.17 7.18
C GLY A 370 -11.45 -11.01 7.43
N ASP A 371 -10.62 -10.61 8.39
CA ASP A 371 -9.41 -11.33 8.82
C ASP A 371 -9.71 -12.17 10.07
N ARG A 372 -9.21 -13.40 10.10
CA ARG A 372 -9.26 -14.26 11.28
C ARG A 372 -8.08 -13.93 12.18
N ILE A 373 -8.36 -13.51 13.41
CA ILE A 373 -7.36 -13.20 14.43
C ILE A 373 -7.57 -14.13 15.63
N LEU A 374 -6.50 -14.77 16.07
CA LEU A 374 -6.42 -15.43 17.35
C LEU A 374 -5.75 -14.48 18.33
N ALA A 375 -6.40 -14.19 19.45
CA ALA A 375 -5.88 -13.31 20.48
C ALA A 375 -5.55 -14.13 21.75
N ASP A 376 -4.37 -13.89 22.31
CA ASP A 376 -3.94 -14.47 23.59
C ASP A 376 -3.15 -13.47 24.43
N GLU A 377 -2.59 -13.92 25.56
CA GLU A 377 -1.82 -13.09 26.47
C GLU A 377 -0.55 -12.47 25.83
N GLU A 378 0.00 -13.09 24.78
CA GLU A 378 1.18 -12.60 24.08
C GLU A 378 0.86 -11.54 23.02
N GLY A 379 -0.40 -11.50 22.54
CA GLY A 379 -0.86 -10.58 21.52
C GLY A 379 -1.74 -11.24 20.45
N TRP A 380 -1.66 -10.73 19.23
CA TRP A 380 -2.53 -11.13 18.14
C TRP A 380 -1.80 -11.92 17.07
N TRP A 381 -2.52 -12.92 16.56
CA TRP A 381 -2.05 -13.83 15.52
C TRP A 381 -3.00 -13.81 14.35
N TYR A 382 -2.51 -13.39 13.19
CA TYR A 382 -3.26 -13.45 11.94
C TYR A 382 -3.31 -14.88 11.42
N ALA A 383 -4.51 -15.43 11.30
CA ALA A 383 -4.78 -16.82 10.87
C ALA A 383 -5.50 -16.89 9.50
N GLY A 384 -5.25 -15.92 8.63
CA GLY A 384 -5.81 -15.88 7.28
C GLY A 384 -7.12 -15.08 7.18
N ARG A 385 -7.73 -15.14 6.00
CA ARG A 385 -9.04 -14.54 5.75
C ARG A 385 -10.16 -15.50 6.21
N VAL A 386 -11.25 -14.94 6.75
CA VAL A 386 -12.43 -15.74 7.08
C VAL A 386 -12.96 -16.51 5.85
N ALA A 387 -12.92 -15.88 4.67
CA ALA A 387 -13.33 -16.49 3.42
C ALA A 387 -12.36 -17.55 2.87
N GLN A 388 -11.16 -17.72 3.46
CA GLN A 388 -10.19 -18.76 3.11
C GLN A 388 -10.35 -19.92 4.07
N PRO A 389 -10.44 -21.19 3.58
CA PRO A 389 -10.37 -22.35 4.45
C PRO A 389 -9.12 -22.33 5.33
N GLU A 390 -9.28 -22.69 6.58
CA GLU A 390 -8.19 -22.61 7.57
C GLU A 390 -7.09 -23.60 7.29
N ASP A 391 -7.48 -24.80 6.86
CA ASP A 391 -6.56 -25.86 6.43
C ASP A 391 -5.70 -25.44 5.23
N GLU A 392 -6.26 -24.72 4.26
CA GLU A 392 -5.50 -24.18 3.13
C GLU A 392 -4.49 -23.11 3.59
N PHE A 393 -4.87 -22.24 4.53
CA PHE A 393 -3.95 -21.24 5.09
C PHE A 393 -2.76 -21.91 5.81
N HIS A 394 -3.04 -22.86 6.69
CA HIS A 394 -2.00 -23.58 7.44
C HIS A 394 -1.05 -24.34 6.52
N LEU A 395 -1.61 -25.02 5.53
CA LEU A 395 -0.84 -25.77 4.55
C LEU A 395 0.08 -24.85 3.73
N GLU A 396 -0.40 -23.68 3.30
CA GLU A 396 0.42 -22.69 2.60
C GLU A 396 1.60 -22.23 3.46
N GLN A 397 1.41 -21.99 4.75
CA GLN A 397 2.50 -21.57 5.63
C GLN A 397 3.60 -22.62 5.75
N ARG A 398 3.21 -23.90 5.82
CA ARG A 398 4.15 -25.02 5.83
C ARG A 398 4.92 -25.13 4.50
N ILE A 399 4.21 -25.01 3.38
CA ILE A 399 4.78 -25.03 2.04
C ILE A 399 5.74 -23.85 1.82
N TYR A 400 5.38 -22.64 2.22
CA TYR A 400 6.26 -21.47 2.10
C TYR A 400 7.57 -21.66 2.85
N SER A 401 7.51 -22.25 4.05
CA SER A 401 8.69 -22.58 4.84
C SER A 401 9.56 -23.65 4.18
N CYS A 402 8.94 -24.67 3.58
CA CYS A 402 9.66 -25.75 2.91
C CYS A 402 10.32 -25.29 1.59
N LEU A 403 9.58 -24.56 0.75
CA LEU A 403 10.05 -24.13 -0.57
C LEU A 403 10.86 -22.82 -0.55
N GLY A 404 10.98 -22.16 0.60
CA GLY A 404 11.65 -20.85 0.72
C GLY A 404 11.03 -19.78 -0.18
N THR A 405 9.71 -19.83 -0.40
CA THR A 405 9.02 -18.88 -1.28
C THR A 405 7.54 -18.76 -0.94
N SER A 406 7.00 -17.55 -1.03
CA SER A 406 5.57 -17.24 -1.04
C SER A 406 5.02 -16.97 -2.45
N ALA A 407 5.74 -17.39 -3.50
CA ALA A 407 5.30 -17.28 -4.89
C ALA A 407 4.45 -18.49 -5.32
N CYS A 408 3.68 -19.05 -4.42
CA CYS A 408 2.75 -20.15 -4.65
C CYS A 408 1.54 -20.02 -3.70
N PHE A 409 0.50 -20.77 -3.96
CA PHE A 409 -0.68 -20.90 -3.09
C PHE A 409 -1.37 -22.24 -3.32
N VAL A 410 -2.14 -22.67 -2.33
CA VAL A 410 -2.96 -23.88 -2.39
C VAL A 410 -4.39 -23.51 -2.73
N SER A 411 -5.06 -24.31 -3.54
CA SER A 411 -6.49 -24.16 -3.80
C SER A 411 -7.13 -25.49 -4.19
N ARG A 412 -8.38 -25.70 -3.77
CA ARG A 412 -9.21 -26.81 -4.27
C ARG A 412 -9.73 -26.46 -5.66
N VAL A 413 -9.58 -27.38 -6.59
CA VAL A 413 -10.13 -27.26 -7.93
C VAL A 413 -11.54 -27.88 -8.01
N SER A 414 -12.24 -27.70 -9.13
CA SER A 414 -13.63 -28.16 -9.31
C SER A 414 -13.84 -29.65 -9.07
N SER A 415 -12.81 -30.49 -9.25
CA SER A 415 -12.82 -31.90 -8.91
C SER A 415 -12.70 -32.22 -7.41
N GLY A 416 -12.58 -31.22 -6.55
CA GLY A 416 -12.33 -31.36 -5.11
C GLY A 416 -10.87 -31.57 -4.73
N ARG A 417 -9.97 -31.79 -5.70
CA ARG A 417 -8.54 -32.03 -5.47
C ARG A 417 -7.83 -30.78 -4.97
N LEU A 418 -6.93 -30.96 -4.02
CA LEU A 418 -6.09 -29.88 -3.49
C LEU A 418 -4.80 -29.76 -4.31
N MET A 419 -4.61 -28.62 -4.94
CA MET A 419 -3.51 -28.37 -5.88
C MET A 419 -2.61 -27.22 -5.37
N LEU A 420 -1.32 -27.34 -5.62
CA LEU A 420 -0.34 -26.26 -5.43
C LEU A 420 -0.09 -25.56 -6.76
N PHE A 421 -0.30 -24.25 -6.77
CA PHE A 421 -0.10 -23.37 -7.92
C PHE A 421 1.04 -22.38 -7.65
N GLY A 422 1.90 -22.14 -8.62
CA GLY A 422 2.93 -21.11 -8.43
C GLY A 422 3.94 -21.03 -9.57
N ASP A 423 4.86 -20.07 -9.43
CA ASP A 423 5.98 -19.91 -10.35
C ASP A 423 7.03 -21.01 -10.11
N ASP A 424 7.28 -21.84 -11.13
CA ASP A 424 8.26 -22.94 -11.08
C ASP A 424 8.06 -23.91 -9.89
N VAL A 425 6.81 -24.16 -9.46
CA VAL A 425 6.56 -25.03 -8.30
C VAL A 425 7.00 -26.47 -8.55
N SER A 426 6.84 -27.00 -9.76
CA SER A 426 7.28 -28.35 -10.11
C SER A 426 8.79 -28.52 -9.91
N ARG A 427 9.59 -27.54 -10.33
CA ARG A 427 11.04 -27.54 -10.10
C ARG A 427 11.38 -27.41 -8.62
N ARG A 428 10.75 -26.45 -7.93
CA ARG A 428 11.01 -26.21 -6.50
C ARG A 428 10.67 -27.42 -5.64
N VAL A 429 9.59 -28.11 -5.97
CA VAL A 429 9.17 -29.34 -5.31
C VAL A 429 10.16 -30.48 -5.61
N ALA A 430 10.66 -30.58 -6.85
CA ALA A 430 11.68 -31.57 -7.21
C ALA A 430 13.03 -31.30 -6.50
N ASP A 431 13.37 -30.05 -6.25
CA ASP A 431 14.57 -29.63 -5.52
C ASP A 431 14.42 -29.77 -3.99
N ALA A 432 13.18 -29.96 -3.48
CA ALA A 432 12.89 -30.08 -2.05
C ALA A 432 12.78 -31.56 -1.67
N ASP A 433 13.79 -32.09 -1.00
CA ASP A 433 13.79 -33.44 -0.50
C ASP A 433 12.53 -33.71 0.34
N CYS A 434 11.86 -34.85 0.05
CA CYS A 434 10.70 -35.32 0.80
C CYS A 434 9.41 -34.46 0.71
N PHE A 435 9.26 -33.54 -0.26
CA PHE A 435 8.04 -32.71 -0.35
C PHE A 435 6.76 -33.54 -0.31
N SER A 436 6.64 -34.55 -1.13
CA SER A 436 5.44 -35.42 -1.22
C SER A 436 5.14 -36.18 0.08
N SER A 437 6.16 -36.48 0.89
CA SER A 437 5.95 -37.10 2.21
C SER A 437 5.56 -36.09 3.29
N LEU A 438 5.98 -34.86 3.16
CA LEU A 438 5.64 -33.77 4.08
C LEU A 438 4.25 -33.16 3.80
N PHE A 439 3.79 -33.24 2.56
CA PHE A 439 2.54 -32.65 2.10
C PHE A 439 1.70 -33.64 1.29
N PRO A 440 1.30 -34.76 1.91
CA PRO A 440 0.49 -35.78 1.22
C PRO A 440 -0.89 -35.28 0.79
N GLU A 441 -1.34 -34.17 1.38
CA GLU A 441 -2.60 -33.50 1.05
C GLU A 441 -2.58 -32.85 -0.35
N ILE A 442 -1.38 -32.55 -0.91
CA ILE A 442 -1.22 -31.94 -2.23
C ILE A 442 -1.32 -33.02 -3.29
N GLU A 443 -2.41 -33.04 -4.01
CA GLU A 443 -2.73 -34.04 -5.03
C GLU A 443 -2.19 -33.68 -6.42
N GLY A 444 -1.65 -32.50 -6.59
CA GLY A 444 -1.04 -32.08 -7.86
C GLY A 444 -0.36 -30.74 -7.80
N LEU A 445 0.49 -30.52 -8.80
CA LEU A 445 1.27 -29.29 -8.97
C LEU A 445 0.93 -28.67 -10.31
N GLU A 446 0.84 -27.34 -10.36
CA GLU A 446 0.71 -26.63 -11.62
C GLU A 446 1.62 -25.41 -11.65
N ASP A 447 2.55 -25.41 -12.61
CA ASP A 447 3.37 -24.24 -12.92
C ASP A 447 2.51 -23.20 -13.63
N VAL A 448 2.19 -22.14 -12.93
CA VAL A 448 1.38 -21.05 -13.45
C VAL A 448 2.01 -19.72 -13.05
N SER A 449 2.16 -18.81 -13.99
CA SER A 449 2.67 -17.48 -13.67
C SER A 449 1.76 -16.77 -12.69
N ILE A 450 2.26 -16.55 -11.50
CA ILE A 450 1.55 -15.88 -10.41
C ILE A 450 1.17 -14.46 -10.84
N VAL A 451 -0.12 -14.18 -10.78
CA VAL A 451 -0.65 -12.83 -10.91
C VAL A 451 -0.64 -12.18 -9.53
N ARG A 452 0.14 -11.12 -9.38
CA ARG A 452 0.12 -10.33 -8.15
C ARG A 452 -0.76 -9.11 -8.34
N ASP A 453 -1.27 -8.58 -7.22
CA ASP A 453 -1.93 -7.28 -7.26
C ASP A 453 -0.96 -6.27 -7.89
N ARG A 454 -1.49 -5.42 -8.78
CA ARG A 454 -0.65 -4.50 -9.53
C ARG A 454 -0.28 -3.23 -8.76
N ARG A 455 -0.93 -3.00 -7.62
CA ARG A 455 -0.71 -1.82 -6.78
C ARG A 455 0.61 -1.92 -6.04
N HIS A 456 0.78 -2.98 -5.26
CA HIS A 456 1.94 -3.16 -4.39
C HIS A 456 2.77 -4.39 -4.76
N ARG A 457 2.27 -5.23 -5.69
CA ARG A 457 2.83 -6.55 -6.04
C ARG A 457 3.02 -7.46 -4.81
N ALA A 458 2.29 -7.16 -3.75
CA ALA A 458 2.43 -7.80 -2.46
C ALA A 458 1.58 -9.05 -2.34
N ARG A 459 0.33 -9.02 -2.81
CA ARG A 459 -0.62 -10.12 -2.68
C ARG A 459 -0.75 -10.89 -3.98
N ILE A 460 -0.96 -12.21 -3.87
CA ILE A 460 -1.32 -13.05 -5.01
C ILE A 460 -2.80 -12.81 -5.35
N ASP A 461 -3.07 -12.49 -6.60
CA ASP A 461 -4.43 -12.48 -7.16
C ASP A 461 -4.77 -13.92 -7.58
N ARG A 462 -5.29 -14.70 -6.63
CA ARG A 462 -5.62 -16.12 -6.83
C ARG A 462 -6.59 -16.32 -7.98
N LYS A 463 -7.66 -15.51 -8.04
CA LYS A 463 -8.69 -15.60 -9.08
C LYS A 463 -8.10 -15.43 -10.49
N ARG A 464 -7.27 -14.39 -10.68
CA ARG A 464 -6.60 -14.15 -11.96
C ARG A 464 -5.49 -15.15 -12.25
N THR A 465 -4.82 -15.67 -11.25
CA THR A 465 -3.83 -16.75 -11.42
C THR A 465 -4.52 -18.02 -11.86
N LEU A 466 -5.59 -18.44 -11.18
CA LEU A 466 -6.38 -19.61 -11.53
C LEU A 466 -7.01 -19.50 -12.92
N ALA A 467 -7.41 -18.31 -13.37
CA ALA A 467 -7.92 -18.10 -14.73
C ALA A 467 -6.88 -18.39 -15.83
N LYS A 468 -5.59 -18.47 -15.49
CA LYS A 468 -4.51 -18.91 -16.40
C LYS A 468 -4.22 -20.41 -16.31
N SER A 469 -4.71 -21.06 -15.27
CA SER A 469 -4.54 -22.48 -15.01
C SER A 469 -5.16 -23.33 -16.12
N ARG A 470 -4.48 -24.44 -16.45
CA ARG A 470 -4.99 -25.45 -17.39
C ARG A 470 -6.05 -26.33 -16.74
N VAL A 471 -5.94 -26.58 -15.43
CA VAL A 471 -6.83 -27.45 -14.65
C VAL A 471 -8.25 -26.88 -14.52
N GLN A 472 -8.43 -25.56 -14.55
CA GLN A 472 -9.76 -24.95 -14.53
C GLN A 472 -10.41 -24.80 -15.92
N ARG A 473 -9.67 -25.07 -16.99
CA ARG A 473 -10.19 -25.00 -18.37
C ARG A 473 -10.79 -26.34 -18.87
N THR A 474 -10.67 -27.37 -18.09
CA THR A 474 -11.31 -28.69 -18.31
C THR A 474 -12.46 -28.85 -17.30
#